data_35bf73819a48ebc4da357f8db8ad7552
#
_entry.id   35bf73819a48ebc4da357f8db8ad7552
#
_cell.length_a   1.000
_cell.length_b   1.000
_cell.length_c   1.000
_cell.angle_alpha   90.00
_cell.angle_beta   90.00
_cell.angle_gamma   90.00
#
_symmetry.space_group_name_H-M   'P 1'
#
loop_
_entity.id
_entity.type
_entity.pdbx_description
1 polymer ?
#
loop_
_entity_poly.entity_id
_entity_poly.type
_entity_poly.pdbx_seq_one_letter_code
_entity_poly.pdbx_strand_id
1 'polypeptide(L)' 'MKLEKREITLNEKDSLKDILFLEKALLNEYVETLIYVTRKEERERLLTRIKETAEEIFTVKDLLEKR' A
#
# COMPACT_ATOMS: atom_id res chain seq x y z
N MET A 1 17.55 -7.12 -10.93
CA MET A 1 17.72 -5.67 -10.88
C MET A 1 17.70 -5.19 -9.44
N LYS A 2 18.58 -4.28 -9.12
CA LYS A 2 18.68 -3.79 -7.75
C LYS A 2 18.16 -2.38 -7.68
N LEU A 3 16.91 -2.25 -7.26
CA LEU A 3 16.27 -0.94 -7.22
C LEU A 3 16.94 0.01 -6.26
N GLU A 4 17.50 -0.52 -5.18
CA GLU A 4 18.09 0.34 -4.16
C GLU A 4 19.35 1.03 -4.63
N LYS A 5 19.94 0.58 -5.74
CA LYS A 5 21.15 1.19 -6.25
C LYS A 5 20.89 2.11 -7.42
N ARG A 6 19.68 2.30 -7.77
CA ARG A 6 19.32 3.12 -8.92
C ARG A 6 18.67 4.40 -8.43
N GLU A 7 19.06 5.49 -9.04
CA GLU A 7 18.40 6.75 -8.77
C GLU A 7 17.01 6.74 -9.34
N ILE A 8 16.09 7.26 -8.58
CA ILE A 8 14.70 7.33 -8.99
C ILE A 8 14.48 8.61 -9.78
N THR A 9 14.03 8.47 -11.02
CA THR A 9 13.76 9.62 -11.85
C THR A 9 12.54 10.37 -11.34
N LEU A 10 12.36 11.60 -11.84
CA LEU A 10 11.21 12.39 -11.45
C LEU A 10 9.91 11.70 -11.83
N ASN A 11 9.85 11.10 -13.02
CA ASN A 11 8.67 10.40 -13.46
C ASN A 11 8.37 9.21 -12.58
N GLU A 12 9.39 8.48 -12.21
CA GLU A 12 9.21 7.33 -11.32
C GLU A 12 8.73 7.78 -9.95
N LYS A 13 9.25 8.90 -9.46
CA LYS A 13 8.83 9.43 -8.18
C LYS A 13 7.35 9.80 -8.21
N ASP A 14 6.91 10.44 -9.28
CA ASP A 14 5.52 10.79 -9.42
C ASP A 14 4.63 9.56 -9.49
N SER A 15 5.08 8.53 -10.23
CA SER A 15 4.33 7.29 -10.31
C SER A 15 4.22 6.62 -8.95
N LEU A 16 5.29 6.63 -8.18
CA LEU A 16 5.26 6.04 -6.84
C LEU A 16 4.31 6.80 -5.92
N LYS A 17 4.27 8.12 -6.05
CA LYS A 17 3.33 8.91 -5.26
C LYS A 17 1.89 8.59 -5.63
N ASP A 18 1.63 8.39 -6.92
CA ASP A 18 0.29 8.01 -7.35
C ASP A 18 -0.10 6.65 -6.79
N ILE A 19 0.82 5.70 -6.85
CA ILE A 19 0.58 4.38 -6.30
C ILE A 19 0.31 4.49 -4.81
N LEU A 20 1.08 5.29 -4.10
CA LEU A 20 0.90 5.48 -2.68
C LEU A 20 -0.48 6.04 -2.38
N PHE A 21 -0.91 7.02 -3.16
CA PHE A 21 -2.23 7.60 -2.97
C PHE A 21 -3.33 6.55 -3.15
N LEU A 22 -3.22 5.76 -4.22
CA LEU A 22 -4.22 4.74 -4.51
C LEU A 22 -4.24 3.65 -3.44
N GLU A 23 -3.07 3.26 -2.97
CA GLU A 23 -3.00 2.24 -1.94
C GLU A 23 -3.61 2.74 -0.63
N LYS A 24 -3.39 3.99 -0.29
CA LYS A 24 -4.00 4.56 0.90
C LYS A 24 -5.52 4.60 0.79
N ALA A 25 -6.04 4.95 -0.37
CA ALA A 25 -7.47 4.97 -0.59
C ALA A 25 -8.05 3.57 -0.45
N LEU A 26 -7.36 2.58 -1.01
CA LEU A 26 -7.80 1.19 -0.92
C LEU A 26 -7.79 0.71 0.52
N LEU A 27 -6.74 1.05 1.26
CA LEU A 27 -6.66 0.68 2.67
C LEU A 27 -7.82 1.26 3.46
N ASN A 28 -8.14 2.53 3.21
CA ASN A 28 -9.27 3.16 3.89
C ASN A 28 -10.56 2.44 3.59
N GLU A 29 -10.77 2.03 2.34
CA GLU A 29 -11.96 1.28 1.99
C GLU A 29 -12.04 -0.05 2.70
N TYR A 30 -10.92 -0.75 2.78
CA TYR A 30 -10.88 -2.02 3.49
C TYR A 30 -11.24 -1.84 4.96
N VAL A 31 -10.69 -0.80 5.58
CA VAL A 31 -10.95 -0.57 7.01
C VAL A 31 -12.42 -0.24 7.23
N GLU A 32 -13.00 0.60 6.36
CA GLU A 32 -14.41 0.92 6.48
C GLU A 32 -15.28 -0.30 6.28
N THR A 33 -14.93 -1.13 5.32
CA THR A 33 -15.69 -2.36 5.09
C THR A 33 -15.61 -3.28 6.28
N LEU A 34 -14.45 -3.35 6.92
CA LEU A 34 -14.24 -4.23 8.06
C LEU A 34 -15.27 -3.98 9.16
N ILE A 35 -15.66 -2.73 9.33
CA ILE A 35 -16.60 -2.37 10.38
C ILE A 35 -17.93 -3.07 10.19
N TYR A 36 -18.32 -3.33 8.95
CA TYR A 36 -19.62 -3.91 8.63
C TYR A 36 -19.60 -5.40 8.39
N VAL A 37 -18.42 -6.02 8.37
CA VAL A 37 -18.32 -7.44 8.11
C VAL A 37 -18.57 -8.20 9.41
N THR A 38 -19.53 -9.12 9.38
CA THR A 38 -19.89 -9.88 10.57
C THR A 38 -19.32 -11.29 10.58
N ARG A 39 -19.07 -11.85 9.40
CA ARG A 39 -18.56 -13.22 9.33
C ARG A 39 -17.09 -13.25 9.65
N LYS A 40 -16.72 -14.21 10.50
CA LYS A 40 -15.34 -14.32 10.92
C LYS A 40 -14.39 -14.56 9.75
N GLU A 41 -14.77 -15.41 8.82
CA GLU A 41 -13.93 -15.73 7.69
C GLU A 41 -13.67 -14.52 6.81
N GLU A 42 -14.70 -13.73 6.60
CA GLU A 42 -14.56 -12.53 5.79
C GLU A 42 -13.72 -11.48 6.49
N ARG A 43 -13.88 -11.39 7.81
CA ARG A 43 -13.03 -10.47 8.56
C ARG A 43 -11.58 -10.85 8.46
N GLU A 44 -11.28 -12.13 8.52
CA GLU A 44 -9.88 -12.57 8.45
C GLU A 44 -9.29 -12.31 7.08
N ARG A 45 -10.06 -12.52 6.02
CA ARG A 45 -9.59 -12.20 4.68
C ARG A 45 -9.30 -10.72 4.55
N LEU A 46 -10.21 -9.91 5.09
CA LEU A 46 -10.06 -8.47 5.01
C LEU A 46 -8.84 -8.00 5.79
N LEU A 47 -8.63 -8.56 6.96
CA LEU A 47 -7.46 -8.23 7.76
C LEU A 47 -6.18 -8.59 7.02
N THR A 48 -6.16 -9.72 6.31
CA THR A 48 -5.00 -10.09 5.52
C THR A 48 -4.75 -9.06 4.42
N ARG A 49 -5.81 -8.61 3.75
CA ARG A 49 -5.67 -7.59 2.72
C ARG A 49 -5.17 -6.27 3.28
N ILE A 50 -5.69 -5.90 4.43
CA ILE A 50 -5.25 -4.67 5.10
C ILE A 50 -3.77 -4.76 5.41
N LYS A 51 -3.32 -5.89 5.92
CA LYS A 51 -1.91 -6.05 6.24
C LYS A 51 -1.05 -5.98 5.00
N GLU A 52 -1.45 -6.66 3.94
CA GLU A 52 -0.69 -6.66 2.70
C GLU A 52 -0.61 -5.27 2.10
N THR A 53 -1.72 -4.56 2.11
CA THR A 53 -1.75 -3.21 1.56
C THR A 53 -0.88 -2.28 2.39
N ALA A 54 -0.92 -2.41 3.70
CA ALA A 54 -0.06 -1.60 4.57
C ALA A 54 1.41 -1.86 4.30
N GLU A 55 1.77 -3.12 4.08
CA GLU A 55 3.15 -3.46 3.78
C GLU A 55 3.59 -2.87 2.45
N GLU A 56 2.70 -2.88 1.47
CA GLU A 56 3.01 -2.24 0.19
C GLU A 56 3.20 -0.74 0.34
N ILE A 57 2.38 -0.11 1.16
CA ILE A 57 2.53 1.31 1.43
C ILE A 57 3.89 1.60 2.03
N PHE A 58 4.31 0.81 3.00
CA PHE A 58 5.63 1.00 3.60
C PHE A 58 6.74 0.80 2.58
N THR A 59 6.59 -0.19 1.71
CA THR A 59 7.59 -0.42 0.67
C THR A 59 7.70 0.79 -0.26
N VAL A 60 6.58 1.33 -0.69
CA VAL A 60 6.59 2.49 -1.58
C VAL A 60 7.20 3.70 -0.87
N LYS A 61 6.82 3.91 0.38
CA LYS A 61 7.36 5.03 1.15
C LYS A 61 8.87 4.90 1.31
N ASP A 62 9.34 3.69 1.57
CA ASP A 62 10.77 3.47 1.69
C ASP A 62 11.48 3.79 0.39
N LEU A 63 10.92 3.39 -0.74
CA LEU A 63 11.52 3.72 -2.02
C LEU A 63 11.57 5.21 -2.26
N LEU A 64 10.52 5.93 -1.88
CA LEU A 64 10.49 7.37 -2.05
C LEU A 64 11.50 8.08 -1.17
N GLU A 65 11.75 7.56 0.00
CA GLU A 65 12.65 8.21 0.95
C GLU A 65 14.10 7.87 0.69
N LYS A 66 14.36 6.75 0.07
CA LYS A 66 15.75 6.30 -0.06
C LYS A 66 16.51 7.04 -1.14
N ARG A 67 15.96 7.27 -2.21
CA ARG A 67 16.70 7.88 -3.30
C ARG A 67 18.07 7.29 -3.50
#